data_2429a05c3b8848b9ab294d7d583cacc6
#
_entry.id   2429a05c3b8848b9ab294d7d583cacc6
#
_cell.length_a   1.000
_cell.length_b   1.000
_cell.length_c   1.000
_cell.angle_alpha   90.00
_cell.angle_beta   90.00
_cell.angle_gamma   90.00
#
_symmetry.space_group_name_H-M   'P 1'
#
loop_
_entity.id
_entity.type
_entity.pdbx_description
1 polymer ?
#
loop_
_entity_poly.entity_id
_entity_poly.type
_entity_poly.pdbx_seq_one_letter_code
_entity_poly.pdbx_strand_id
1 'polypeptide(L)'
;AVDRHDIIMCLGPLTNIAYACKLYPDIMKRADIWAMATAGRGEGNVTPIAEFNVWQDAEAVKIVLDTCENVHFIGWDMCLDAMFTAKDIIQIYTSGIAGKTFMAINETLIKLNEDRFGSSCLDFADPVAMAIALNPEFCGASFEQYGCCISLSNYADCYGGVNLDVNGYFDYNQKAYWATKIDRDATKLYIRTLITALNNMWHPIFDIDK
;
A
#
# COMPACT_ATOMS: atom_id res chain seq x y z
N ALA A 1 -17.74 13.89 9.93
CA ALA A 1 -16.76 14.05 11.01
C ALA A 1 -15.96 12.77 11.09
N VAL A 2 -14.63 12.89 10.99
CA VAL A 2 -13.73 11.74 11.21
C VAL A 2 -13.75 11.49 12.72
N ASP A 3 -14.28 10.35 13.13
CA ASP A 3 -14.22 9.92 14.52
C ASP A 3 -12.80 9.37 14.82
N ARG A 4 -12.41 9.32 16.08
CA ARG A 4 -11.05 8.91 16.51
C ARG A 4 -10.65 7.47 16.11
N HIS A 5 -11.56 6.72 15.55
CA HIS A 5 -11.37 5.32 15.16
C HIS A 5 -11.48 5.08 13.66
N ASP A 6 -11.66 6.14 12.87
CA ASP A 6 -11.76 6.01 11.42
C ASP A 6 -10.35 6.02 10.83
N ILE A 7 -10.01 4.94 10.13
CA ILE A 7 -8.79 4.84 9.31
C ILE A 7 -9.08 5.43 7.94
N ILE A 8 -8.22 6.30 7.47
CA ILE A 8 -8.22 6.75 6.08
C ILE A 8 -7.18 5.94 5.31
N MET A 9 -7.65 4.96 4.53
CA MET A 9 -6.76 4.15 3.70
C MET A 9 -6.52 4.81 2.34
N CYS A 10 -5.26 5.05 2.02
CA CYS A 10 -4.79 5.67 0.79
C CYS A 10 -4.10 4.61 -0.08
N LEU A 11 -4.65 4.34 -1.27
CA LEU A 11 -4.15 3.35 -2.23
C LEU A 11 -3.59 4.00 -3.50
N GLY A 12 -3.39 5.30 -3.48
CA GLY A 12 -2.85 6.11 -4.57
C GLY A 12 -2.10 7.33 -4.04
N PRO A 13 -1.68 8.25 -4.90
CA PRO A 13 -1.00 9.48 -4.51
C PRO A 13 -1.78 10.27 -3.47
N LEU A 14 -1.08 10.88 -2.50
CA LEU A 14 -1.70 11.53 -1.35
C LEU A 14 -2.27 12.93 -1.64
N THR A 15 -2.41 13.32 -2.90
CA THR A 15 -2.88 14.63 -3.33
C THR A 15 -4.19 15.05 -2.65
N ASN A 16 -5.19 14.16 -2.62
CA ASN A 16 -6.49 14.46 -1.99
C ASN A 16 -6.36 14.67 -0.48
N ILE A 17 -5.49 13.91 0.18
CA ILE A 17 -5.23 14.02 1.61
C ILE A 17 -4.49 15.33 1.92
N ALA A 18 -3.52 15.70 1.08
CA ALA A 18 -2.81 16.97 1.20
C ALA A 18 -3.76 18.18 1.05
N TYR A 19 -4.72 18.11 0.13
CA TYR A 19 -5.77 19.12 0.03
C TYR A 19 -6.62 19.18 1.32
N ALA A 20 -7.02 18.05 1.87
CA ALA A 20 -7.73 18.01 3.14
C ALA A 20 -6.89 18.60 4.28
N CYS A 21 -5.59 18.30 4.34
CA CYS A 21 -4.67 18.91 5.30
C CYS A 21 -4.59 20.43 5.18
N LYS A 22 -4.59 20.96 3.96
CA LYS A 22 -4.57 22.41 3.72
C LYS A 22 -5.89 23.09 4.11
N LEU A 23 -7.02 22.44 3.87
CA LEU A 23 -8.34 23.01 4.13
C LEU A 23 -8.78 22.84 5.60
N TYR A 24 -8.41 21.73 6.23
CA TYR A 24 -8.88 21.33 7.55
C TYR A 24 -7.74 20.80 8.44
N PRO A 25 -6.66 21.57 8.68
CA PRO A 25 -5.44 21.08 9.35
C PRO A 25 -5.72 20.52 10.76
N ASP A 26 -6.60 21.16 11.54
CA ASP A 26 -6.92 20.74 12.90
C ASP A 26 -7.65 19.39 12.96
N ILE A 27 -8.42 19.06 11.91
CA ILE A 27 -9.08 17.75 11.77
C ILE A 27 -8.06 16.74 11.33
N MET A 28 -7.32 17.03 10.27
CA MET A 28 -6.36 16.11 9.66
C MET A 28 -5.17 15.80 10.56
N LYS A 29 -4.79 16.71 11.43
CA LYS A 29 -3.75 16.47 12.44
C LYS A 29 -4.01 15.21 13.27
N ARG A 30 -5.28 14.89 13.54
CA ARG A 30 -5.71 13.76 14.36
C ARG A 30 -6.19 12.55 13.57
N ALA A 31 -6.22 12.67 12.23
CA ALA A 31 -6.62 11.59 11.35
C ALA A 31 -5.59 10.45 11.40
N ASP A 32 -6.08 9.22 11.33
CA ASP A 32 -5.26 8.03 11.23
C ASP A 32 -5.12 7.66 9.75
N ILE A 33 -3.97 8.00 9.17
CA ILE A 33 -3.69 7.84 7.75
C ILE A 33 -2.88 6.56 7.54
N TRP A 34 -3.40 5.67 6.73
CA TRP A 34 -2.71 4.47 6.27
C TRP A 34 -2.51 4.55 4.77
N ALA A 35 -1.30 4.37 4.29
CA ALA A 35 -1.00 4.55 2.88
C ALA A 35 -0.14 3.42 2.32
N MET A 36 -0.59 2.86 1.18
CA MET A 36 0.31 2.14 0.29
C MET A 36 1.15 3.20 -0.43
N ALA A 37 2.36 3.41 0.05
CA ALA A 37 3.27 4.42 -0.48
C ALA A 37 4.69 4.16 -0.01
N THR A 38 5.66 4.72 -0.72
CA THR A 38 7.10 4.65 -0.46
C THR A 38 7.76 3.33 -0.86
N ALA A 39 9.05 3.38 -1.08
CA ALA A 39 9.84 2.17 -1.32
C ALA A 39 10.07 1.33 -0.04
N GLY A 40 9.72 1.90 1.12
CA GLY A 40 10.07 1.28 2.41
C GLY A 40 11.58 1.29 2.63
N ARG A 41 12.14 0.14 2.94
CA ARG A 41 13.59 -0.10 3.03
C ARG A 41 14.17 -0.72 1.76
N GLY A 42 13.34 -0.92 0.75
CA GLY A 42 13.69 -1.57 -0.51
C GLY A 42 14.00 -0.58 -1.64
N GLU A 43 13.96 -1.12 -2.82
CA GLU A 43 14.10 -0.36 -4.06
C GLU A 43 12.75 0.23 -4.49
N GLY A 44 12.80 1.33 -5.24
CA GLY A 44 11.63 1.93 -5.84
C GLY A 44 11.10 1.09 -7.04
N ASN A 45 9.91 1.46 -7.51
CA ASN A 45 9.29 0.83 -8.67
C ASN A 45 9.19 1.78 -9.89
N VAL A 46 9.48 3.07 -9.71
CA VAL A 46 9.55 4.08 -10.79
C VAL A 46 10.98 4.57 -11.01
N THR A 47 11.67 4.94 -9.94
CA THR A 47 13.11 5.19 -9.94
C THR A 47 13.76 4.22 -8.96
N PRO A 48 15.09 4.09 -8.92
CA PRO A 48 15.76 3.21 -7.96
C PRO A 48 15.38 3.46 -6.50
N ILE A 49 14.90 4.65 -6.15
CA ILE A 49 14.61 5.06 -4.77
C ILE A 49 13.17 5.55 -4.54
N ALA A 50 12.37 5.72 -5.61
CA ALA A 50 11.01 6.24 -5.49
C ALA A 50 9.96 5.20 -5.88
N GLU A 51 8.93 5.11 -5.06
CA GLU A 51 7.71 4.36 -5.33
C GLU A 51 6.70 5.29 -6.04
N PHE A 52 5.85 4.71 -6.89
CA PHE A 52 4.97 5.41 -7.80
C PHE A 52 4.04 6.43 -7.13
N ASN A 53 3.39 6.08 -6.02
CA ASN A 53 2.43 6.97 -5.37
C ASN A 53 3.11 8.21 -4.79
N VAL A 54 4.32 8.04 -4.24
CA VAL A 54 5.13 9.18 -3.77
C VAL A 54 5.70 9.97 -4.94
N TRP A 55 6.19 9.27 -5.98
CA TRP A 55 6.77 9.93 -7.15
C TRP A 55 5.75 10.76 -7.93
N GLN A 56 4.47 10.39 -7.92
CA GLN A 56 3.41 11.17 -8.59
C GLN A 56 3.14 12.51 -7.90
N ASP A 57 3.29 12.60 -6.57
CA ASP A 57 3.06 13.84 -5.82
C ASP A 57 3.82 13.82 -4.47
N ALA A 58 5.13 14.03 -4.56
CA ALA A 58 6.01 14.03 -3.38
C ALA A 58 5.71 15.21 -2.44
N GLU A 59 5.26 16.33 -2.98
CA GLU A 59 4.82 17.49 -2.23
C GLU A 59 3.61 17.16 -1.36
N ALA A 60 2.67 16.37 -1.87
CA ALA A 60 1.51 15.93 -1.11
C ALA A 60 1.93 15.07 0.09
N VAL A 61 2.86 14.13 -0.09
CA VAL A 61 3.38 13.30 1.01
C VAL A 61 4.02 14.18 2.07
N LYS A 62 4.82 15.16 1.66
CA LYS A 62 5.43 16.12 2.59
C LYS A 62 4.37 16.90 3.38
N ILE A 63 3.32 17.41 2.72
CA ILE A 63 2.23 18.15 3.37
C ILE A 63 1.51 17.27 4.40
N VAL A 64 1.24 16.01 4.06
CA VAL A 64 0.60 15.05 4.98
C VAL A 64 1.47 14.80 6.21
N LEU A 65 2.78 14.56 6.03
CA LEU A 65 3.73 14.36 7.12
C LEU A 65 3.93 15.62 7.98
N ASP A 66 3.81 16.81 7.41
CA ASP A 66 3.89 18.08 8.15
C ASP A 66 2.61 18.35 8.97
N THR A 67 1.49 17.71 8.63
CA THR A 67 0.18 18.01 9.21
C THR A 67 -0.32 16.91 10.14
N CYS A 68 -0.23 15.64 9.72
CA CYS A 68 -0.83 14.50 10.42
C CYS A 68 0.15 13.89 11.41
N GLU A 69 -0.34 13.56 12.62
CA GLU A 69 0.48 12.93 13.68
C GLU A 69 0.53 11.40 13.56
N ASN A 70 -0.49 10.79 12.93
CA ASN A 70 -0.60 9.34 12.79
C ASN A 70 -0.60 8.96 11.31
N VAL A 71 0.58 8.75 10.75
CA VAL A 71 0.76 8.29 9.38
C VAL A 71 1.44 6.94 9.40
N HIS A 72 0.82 5.95 8.75
CA HIS A 72 1.32 4.58 8.63
C HIS A 72 1.60 4.28 7.16
N PHE A 73 2.83 3.92 6.86
CA PHE A 73 3.22 3.50 5.52
C PHE A 73 3.38 1.99 5.44
N ILE A 74 2.73 1.40 4.45
CA ILE A 74 3.00 0.05 3.98
C ILE A 74 3.77 0.21 2.67
N GLY A 75 5.08 0.00 2.73
CA GLY A 75 5.98 0.23 1.61
C GLY A 75 5.86 -0.83 0.52
N TRP A 76 6.39 -0.50 -0.64
CA TRP A 76 6.52 -1.41 -1.77
C TRP A 76 7.29 -2.69 -1.42
N ASP A 77 8.29 -2.59 -0.54
CA ASP A 77 9.05 -3.73 -0.03
C ASP A 77 8.16 -4.77 0.68
N MET A 78 7.18 -4.33 1.48
CA MET A 78 6.20 -5.22 2.12
C MET A 78 5.27 -5.87 1.09
N CYS A 79 4.89 -5.13 0.05
CA CYS A 79 4.07 -5.64 -1.04
C CYS A 79 4.81 -6.72 -1.83
N LEU A 80 6.11 -6.52 -2.10
CA LEU A 80 6.97 -7.52 -2.74
C LEU A 80 7.19 -8.76 -1.86
N ASP A 81 7.32 -8.57 -0.54
CA ASP A 81 7.45 -9.72 0.39
C ASP A 81 6.20 -10.60 0.37
N ALA A 82 5.01 -10.02 0.19
CA ALA A 82 3.74 -10.74 0.03
C ALA A 82 3.40 -11.08 -1.44
N MET A 83 4.35 -11.04 -2.37
CA MET A 83 4.08 -11.34 -3.78
C MET A 83 3.40 -12.69 -3.98
N PHE A 84 2.31 -12.70 -4.76
CA PHE A 84 1.56 -13.90 -5.09
C PHE A 84 2.23 -14.65 -6.22
N THR A 85 2.55 -15.91 -5.96
CA THR A 85 3.14 -16.82 -6.95
C THR A 85 2.09 -17.37 -7.91
N ALA A 86 2.51 -18.03 -8.99
CA ALA A 86 1.61 -18.73 -9.90
C ALA A 86 0.66 -19.69 -9.15
N LYS A 87 1.13 -20.37 -8.10
CA LYS A 87 0.31 -21.24 -7.25
C LYS A 87 -0.78 -20.45 -6.51
N ASP A 88 -0.45 -19.30 -5.95
CA ASP A 88 -1.39 -18.44 -5.24
C ASP A 88 -2.46 -17.90 -6.21
N ILE A 89 -2.05 -17.50 -7.42
CA ILE A 89 -2.93 -17.04 -8.51
C ILE A 89 -3.94 -18.13 -8.87
N ILE A 90 -3.51 -19.36 -9.06
CA ILE A 90 -4.40 -20.51 -9.36
C ILE A 90 -5.40 -20.73 -8.22
N GLN A 91 -4.96 -20.63 -6.97
CA GLN A 91 -5.83 -20.79 -5.81
C GLN A 91 -6.92 -19.71 -5.74
N ILE A 92 -6.60 -18.46 -6.09
CA ILE A 92 -7.59 -17.39 -6.17
C ILE A 92 -8.54 -17.65 -7.35
N TYR A 93 -8.02 -17.96 -8.54
CA TYR A 93 -8.83 -18.23 -9.72
C TYR A 93 -9.86 -19.35 -9.48
N THR A 94 -9.47 -20.39 -8.76
CA THR A 94 -10.34 -21.55 -8.46
C THR A 94 -11.28 -21.34 -7.28
N SER A 95 -11.18 -20.20 -6.57
CA SER A 95 -12.00 -19.94 -5.38
C SER A 95 -13.45 -19.51 -5.67
N GLY A 96 -13.86 -19.42 -6.94
CA GLY A 96 -15.22 -19.08 -7.35
C GLY A 96 -15.27 -17.90 -8.32
N ILE A 97 -16.46 -17.34 -8.52
CA ILE A 97 -16.69 -16.25 -9.50
C ILE A 97 -15.92 -14.97 -9.13
N ALA A 98 -15.89 -14.62 -7.84
CA ALA A 98 -15.13 -13.48 -7.36
C ALA A 98 -13.63 -13.62 -7.67
N GLY A 99 -13.05 -14.80 -7.43
CA GLY A 99 -11.66 -15.09 -7.74
C GLY A 99 -11.35 -15.03 -9.24
N LYS A 100 -12.23 -15.56 -10.09
CA LYS A 100 -12.11 -15.47 -11.55
C LYS A 100 -12.14 -14.02 -12.02
N THR A 101 -13.09 -13.22 -11.53
CA THR A 101 -13.20 -11.80 -11.85
C THR A 101 -11.96 -11.04 -11.41
N PHE A 102 -11.49 -11.33 -10.18
CA PHE A 102 -10.30 -10.69 -9.62
C PHE A 102 -9.05 -10.98 -10.47
N MET A 103 -8.90 -12.20 -10.95
CA MET A 103 -7.79 -12.57 -11.84
C MET A 103 -7.93 -11.95 -13.23
N ALA A 104 -9.14 -11.86 -13.77
CA ALA A 104 -9.38 -11.27 -15.09
C ALA A 104 -8.99 -9.79 -15.14
N ILE A 105 -9.31 -9.01 -14.11
CA ILE A 105 -8.93 -7.58 -14.04
C ILE A 105 -7.42 -7.39 -13.84
N ASN A 106 -6.71 -8.39 -13.32
CA ASN A 106 -5.27 -8.34 -13.06
C ASN A 106 -4.43 -9.06 -14.14
N GLU A 107 -5.04 -9.56 -15.23
CA GLU A 107 -4.34 -10.31 -16.28
C GLU A 107 -3.17 -9.51 -16.89
N THR A 108 -3.39 -8.21 -17.15
CA THR A 108 -2.35 -7.33 -17.70
C THR A 108 -1.18 -7.17 -16.72
N LEU A 109 -1.46 -7.01 -15.43
CA LEU A 109 -0.42 -6.88 -14.42
C LEU A 109 0.39 -8.16 -14.28
N ILE A 110 -0.26 -9.34 -14.34
CA ILE A 110 0.45 -10.63 -14.32
C ILE A 110 1.42 -10.73 -15.51
N LYS A 111 0.98 -10.33 -16.71
CA LYS A 111 1.84 -10.34 -17.92
C LYS A 111 3.02 -9.37 -17.79
N LEU A 112 2.78 -8.16 -17.25
CA LEU A 112 3.86 -7.19 -17.00
C LEU A 112 4.86 -7.72 -15.97
N ASN A 113 4.40 -8.44 -14.97
CA ASN A 113 5.26 -9.03 -13.96
C ASN A 113 6.06 -10.24 -14.49
N GLU A 114 5.53 -11.00 -15.46
CA GLU A 114 6.31 -12.03 -16.16
C GLU A 114 7.53 -11.42 -16.86
N ASP A 115 7.34 -10.27 -17.53
CA ASP A 115 8.44 -9.55 -18.17
C ASP A 115 9.44 -8.97 -17.16
N ARG A 116 8.94 -8.48 -16.03
CA ARG A 116 9.76 -7.82 -14.99
C ARG A 116 10.52 -8.79 -14.10
N PHE A 117 9.89 -9.88 -13.68
CA PHE A 117 10.41 -10.82 -12.67
C PHE A 117 10.75 -12.20 -13.23
N GLY A 118 10.48 -12.45 -14.53
CA GLY A 118 10.76 -13.73 -15.19
C GLY A 118 9.86 -14.89 -14.77
N SER A 119 8.74 -14.60 -14.11
CA SER A 119 7.77 -15.62 -13.66
C SER A 119 6.37 -15.03 -13.50
N SER A 120 5.35 -15.87 -13.69
CA SER A 120 3.96 -15.48 -13.42
C SER A 120 3.80 -15.20 -11.92
N CYS A 121 3.65 -13.94 -11.59
CA CYS A 121 3.43 -13.49 -10.23
C CYS A 121 2.55 -12.22 -10.21
N LEU A 122 2.06 -11.86 -9.02
CA LEU A 122 1.20 -10.70 -8.86
C LEU A 122 1.57 -9.96 -7.57
N ASP A 123 1.96 -8.74 -7.74
CA ASP A 123 2.30 -7.78 -6.69
C ASP A 123 1.03 -7.02 -6.24
N PHE A 124 0.18 -7.69 -5.51
CA PHE A 124 -1.07 -7.09 -5.01
C PHE A 124 -0.83 -5.97 -3.99
N ALA A 125 -0.17 -4.88 -4.40
CA ALA A 125 0.23 -3.80 -3.51
C ALA A 125 -0.93 -3.26 -2.68
N ASP A 126 -2.00 -2.83 -3.33
CA ASP A 126 -3.17 -2.25 -2.66
C ASP A 126 -3.95 -3.26 -1.82
N PRO A 127 -4.26 -4.48 -2.31
CA PRO A 127 -4.84 -5.52 -1.48
C PRO A 127 -3.99 -5.93 -0.28
N VAL A 128 -2.67 -5.98 -0.41
CA VAL A 128 -1.75 -6.28 0.69
C VAL A 128 -1.80 -5.15 1.73
N ALA A 129 -1.69 -3.91 1.31
CA ALA A 129 -1.75 -2.77 2.20
C ALA A 129 -3.11 -2.67 2.92
N MET A 130 -4.22 -2.90 2.20
CA MET A 130 -5.56 -2.93 2.79
C MET A 130 -5.70 -4.09 3.80
N ALA A 131 -5.20 -5.28 3.49
CA ALA A 131 -5.26 -6.42 4.41
C ALA A 131 -4.51 -6.13 5.72
N ILE A 132 -3.32 -5.54 5.62
CA ILE A 132 -2.52 -5.14 6.78
C ILE A 132 -3.25 -4.07 7.60
N ALA A 133 -3.84 -3.05 6.96
CA ALA A 133 -4.58 -2.01 7.66
C ALA A 133 -5.84 -2.53 8.37
N LEU A 134 -6.55 -3.48 7.75
CA LEU A 134 -7.77 -4.08 8.31
C LEU A 134 -7.47 -5.02 9.50
N ASN A 135 -6.39 -5.77 9.46
CA ASN A 135 -6.05 -6.72 10.52
C ASN A 135 -4.54 -6.92 10.61
N PRO A 136 -3.80 -5.94 11.16
CA PRO A 136 -2.35 -6.00 11.27
C PRO A 136 -1.85 -7.20 12.07
N GLU A 137 -2.59 -7.58 13.13
CA GLU A 137 -2.24 -8.71 13.99
C GLU A 137 -2.30 -10.04 13.20
N PHE A 138 -3.36 -10.27 12.44
CA PHE A 138 -3.49 -11.47 11.62
C PHE A 138 -2.41 -11.53 10.53
N CYS A 139 -2.09 -10.39 9.91
CA CYS A 139 -1.02 -10.28 8.93
C CYS A 139 0.39 -10.33 9.54
N GLY A 140 0.52 -10.47 10.87
CA GLY A 140 1.80 -10.47 11.56
C GLY A 140 2.61 -9.20 11.34
N ALA A 141 1.92 -8.08 11.08
CA ALA A 141 2.55 -6.81 10.76
C ALA A 141 3.16 -6.17 12.00
N SER A 142 4.38 -5.67 11.85
CA SER A 142 5.06 -4.87 12.86
C SER A 142 5.34 -3.49 12.28
N PHE A 143 5.12 -2.46 13.10
CA PHE A 143 5.37 -1.07 12.73
C PHE A 143 6.40 -0.46 13.67
N GLU A 144 7.31 0.31 13.11
CA GLU A 144 8.26 1.11 13.85
C GLU A 144 8.17 2.57 13.42
N GLN A 145 8.32 3.49 14.36
CA GLN A 145 8.29 4.92 14.05
C GLN A 145 9.69 5.42 13.75
N TYR A 146 9.85 6.00 12.56
CA TYR A 146 11.11 6.59 12.13
C TYR A 146 10.94 8.06 11.74
N GLY A 147 12.01 8.83 11.91
CA GLY A 147 12.17 10.11 11.26
C GLY A 147 12.37 9.93 9.76
N CYS A 148 11.82 10.82 8.97
CA CYS A 148 11.94 10.73 7.52
C CYS A 148 11.98 12.11 6.85
N CYS A 149 12.45 12.12 5.60
CA CYS A 149 12.45 13.29 4.75
C CYS A 149 12.15 12.89 3.30
N ILE A 150 11.22 13.59 2.67
CA ILE A 150 10.84 13.36 1.28
C ILE A 150 11.71 14.23 0.38
N SER A 151 12.32 13.63 -0.64
CA SER A 151 13.08 14.36 -1.64
C SER A 151 12.14 15.01 -2.66
N LEU A 152 12.21 16.33 -2.76
CA LEU A 152 11.53 17.13 -3.78
C LEU A 152 12.49 17.55 -4.90
N SER A 153 13.71 17.03 -4.89
CA SER A 153 14.76 17.38 -5.86
C SER A 153 14.71 16.45 -7.06
N ASN A 154 14.70 17.02 -8.26
CA ASN A 154 14.89 16.28 -9.52
C ASN A 154 16.35 15.93 -9.82
N TYR A 155 17.29 16.35 -8.96
CA TYR A 155 18.70 16.02 -9.15
C TYR A 155 18.93 14.52 -8.97
N ALA A 156 19.61 13.92 -9.94
CA ALA A 156 19.97 12.49 -9.95
C ALA A 156 18.74 11.55 -9.72
N ASP A 157 17.59 11.90 -10.29
CA ASP A 157 16.34 11.13 -10.20
C ASP A 157 15.89 10.84 -8.75
N CYS A 158 16.18 11.77 -7.82
CA CYS A 158 15.83 11.62 -6.41
C CYS A 158 14.41 12.05 -6.06
N TYR A 159 13.65 12.65 -6.97
CA TYR A 159 12.28 13.09 -6.70
C TYR A 159 11.39 11.93 -6.24
N GLY A 160 10.68 12.14 -5.14
CA GLY A 160 9.83 11.10 -4.53
C GLY A 160 10.58 10.05 -3.71
N GLY A 161 11.91 10.13 -3.65
CA GLY A 161 12.69 9.28 -2.76
C GLY A 161 12.44 9.65 -1.29
N VAL A 162 12.41 8.64 -0.42
CA VAL A 162 12.21 8.82 1.01
C VAL A 162 13.49 8.45 1.75
N ASN A 163 14.07 9.43 2.44
CA ASN A 163 15.17 9.18 3.35
C ASN A 163 14.63 8.76 4.71
N LEU A 164 14.81 7.51 5.06
CA LEU A 164 14.34 6.89 6.29
C LEU A 164 15.48 6.80 7.30
N ASP A 165 15.34 7.48 8.43
CA ASP A 165 16.36 7.48 9.47
C ASP A 165 16.14 6.33 10.48
N VAL A 166 16.51 5.13 10.06
CA VAL A 166 16.40 3.92 10.86
C VAL A 166 17.31 3.95 12.10
N ASN A 167 18.41 4.69 12.03
CA ASN A 167 19.41 4.70 13.09
C ASN A 167 19.33 5.93 14.02
N GLY A 168 18.42 6.87 13.72
CA GLY A 168 18.27 8.10 14.52
C GLY A 168 19.45 9.06 14.41
N TYR A 169 20.08 9.12 13.23
CA TYR A 169 21.22 10.03 13.01
C TYR A 169 20.81 11.50 12.85
N PHE A 170 19.56 11.73 12.43
CA PHE A 170 19.05 13.05 12.16
C PHE A 170 17.79 13.32 13.00
N ASP A 171 17.64 14.55 13.45
CA ASP A 171 16.42 14.99 14.14
C ASP A 171 15.39 15.49 13.12
N TYR A 172 14.83 14.58 12.35
CA TYR A 172 13.76 14.94 11.42
C TYR A 172 12.49 15.31 12.17
N ASN A 173 11.89 16.44 11.79
CA ASN A 173 10.59 16.86 12.33
C ASN A 173 9.45 15.95 11.87
N GLN A 174 9.57 15.38 10.66
CA GLN A 174 8.60 14.46 10.09
C GLN A 174 8.86 13.05 10.62
N LYS A 175 7.82 12.42 11.15
CA LYS A 175 7.87 11.04 11.64
C LYS A 175 6.63 10.30 11.18
N ALA A 176 6.80 9.02 10.84
CA ALA A 176 5.71 8.14 10.48
C ALA A 176 5.99 6.72 10.99
N TYR A 177 4.93 5.91 11.05
CA TYR A 177 5.02 4.49 11.32
C TYR A 177 5.23 3.74 10.02
N TRP A 178 6.19 2.84 10.00
CA TRP A 178 6.60 2.06 8.84
C TRP A 178 6.36 0.60 9.10
N ALA A 179 5.66 -0.08 8.21
CA ALA A 179 5.62 -1.53 8.24
C ALA A 179 7.03 -2.07 8.00
N THR A 180 7.54 -2.83 8.95
CA THR A 180 8.91 -3.36 8.94
C THR A 180 8.97 -4.86 8.77
N LYS A 181 7.84 -5.53 8.98
CA LYS A 181 7.69 -6.98 8.88
C LYS A 181 6.23 -7.34 8.66
N ILE A 182 6.00 -8.40 7.91
CA ILE A 182 4.70 -9.08 7.78
C ILE A 182 4.89 -10.59 7.83
N ASP A 183 3.83 -11.34 8.11
CA ASP A 183 3.73 -12.75 7.79
C ASP A 183 3.10 -12.87 6.38
N ARG A 184 3.94 -13.19 5.39
CA ARG A 184 3.54 -13.27 3.99
C ARG A 184 2.42 -14.29 3.74
N ASP A 185 2.50 -15.45 4.40
CA ASP A 185 1.56 -16.53 4.17
C ASP A 185 0.22 -16.23 4.84
N ALA A 186 0.23 -15.66 6.04
CA ALA A 186 -0.97 -15.19 6.72
C ALA A 186 -1.65 -14.04 5.94
N THR A 187 -0.87 -13.09 5.43
CA THR A 187 -1.39 -11.97 4.61
C THR A 187 -2.06 -12.47 3.34
N LYS A 188 -1.42 -13.39 2.60
CA LYS A 188 -2.00 -14.03 1.41
C LYS A 188 -3.26 -14.82 1.73
N LEU A 189 -3.24 -15.58 2.82
CA LEU A 189 -4.40 -16.33 3.29
C LEU A 189 -5.57 -15.40 3.61
N TYR A 190 -5.31 -14.27 4.28
CA TYR A 190 -6.35 -13.31 4.61
C TYR A 190 -6.98 -12.71 3.36
N ILE A 191 -6.19 -12.24 2.41
CA ILE A 191 -6.67 -11.71 1.13
C ILE A 191 -7.50 -12.76 0.39
N ARG A 192 -7.02 -14.00 0.28
CA ARG A 192 -7.77 -15.09 -0.37
C ARG A 192 -9.09 -15.40 0.35
N THR A 193 -9.10 -15.35 1.67
CA THR A 193 -10.30 -15.54 2.47
C THR A 193 -11.35 -14.46 2.18
N LEU A 194 -10.93 -13.20 2.12
CA LEU A 194 -11.79 -12.07 1.78
C LEU A 194 -12.39 -12.22 0.36
N ILE A 195 -11.55 -12.55 -0.63
CA ILE A 195 -12.02 -12.78 -2.01
C ILE A 195 -13.02 -13.94 -2.06
N THR A 196 -12.75 -15.02 -1.33
CA THR A 196 -13.66 -16.18 -1.28
C THR A 196 -14.99 -15.83 -0.60
N ALA A 197 -14.96 -15.01 0.45
CA ALA A 197 -16.17 -14.55 1.14
C ALA A 197 -17.10 -13.73 0.21
N LEU A 198 -16.54 -13.00 -0.74
CA LEU A 198 -17.31 -12.26 -1.73
C LEU A 198 -18.20 -13.17 -2.59
N ASN A 199 -17.87 -14.44 -2.79
CA ASN A 199 -18.74 -15.37 -3.52
C ASN A 199 -20.10 -15.56 -2.82
N ASN A 200 -20.15 -15.45 -1.50
CA ASN A 200 -21.38 -15.59 -0.72
C ASN A 200 -22.21 -14.30 -0.71
N MET A 201 -21.59 -13.18 -1.03
CA MET A 201 -22.22 -11.85 -1.09
C MET A 201 -22.61 -11.47 -2.52
N TRP A 202 -22.02 -12.16 -3.51
CA TRP A 202 -22.23 -11.87 -4.92
C TRP A 202 -23.52 -12.53 -5.40
N HIS A 203 -24.60 -11.77 -5.37
CA HIS A 203 -25.78 -12.11 -6.17
C HIS A 203 -25.55 -11.52 -7.55
N PRO A 204 -25.52 -12.33 -8.62
CA PRO A 204 -25.35 -11.79 -9.97
C PRO A 204 -26.51 -10.85 -10.28
N ILE A 205 -26.20 -9.56 -10.37
CA ILE A 205 -27.14 -8.54 -10.84
C ILE A 205 -27.45 -8.76 -12.33
N PHE A 206 -26.56 -9.48 -13.00
CA PHE A 206 -26.70 -9.90 -14.39
C PHE A 206 -26.55 -11.40 -14.48
N ASP A 207 -27.60 -12.09 -14.92
CA ASP A 207 -27.54 -13.47 -15.34
C ASP A 207 -26.88 -13.51 -16.72
N ILE A 208 -25.54 -13.75 -16.74
CA ILE A 208 -24.71 -13.69 -17.96
C ILE A 208 -24.99 -14.90 -18.88
N ASP A 209 -25.78 -15.87 -18.41
CA ASP A 209 -26.18 -17.07 -19.16
C ASP A 209 -27.55 -16.96 -19.83
N LYS A 210 -28.10 -15.73 -19.99
CA LYS A 210 -29.30 -15.46 -20.77
C LYS A 210 -29.07 -14.53 -21.92
#